data_a78eb4b8594a08a4820b32cd5f717523
#
_entry.id   a78eb4b8594a08a4820b32cd5f717523
#
_cell.length_a   1.000
_cell.length_b   1.000
_cell.length_c   1.000
_cell.angle_alpha   90.00
_cell.angle_beta   90.00
_cell.angle_gamma   90.00
#
_symmetry.space_group_name_H-M   'P 1'
#
loop_
_entity.id
_entity.type
_entity.pdbx_description
1 polymer ?
#
loop_
_entity_poly.entity_id
_entity_poly.type
_entity_poly.pdbx_seq_one_letter_code
_entity_poly.pdbx_strand_id
1 'polypeptide(L)'
;MYDYGTFTFESKAEVLDKAKTFWNPDKTQFWTDTGVDLVIDRREGYFLWDMGGRRLIDLHLNGGTYNLGHRNPEVMQAITEGMEHFDVGNHHFPSVARTALAQRLVETAPASITKVAYGSGGGEAIDIALKSARHATKRRKIVSIVKAYHGHTGLAVATGDDRFAKFFLADQPDEFLQVPFNDIEAMERVLAPGDVAGVIMETIPATYGFPLPAPGYLEAVKAITEKHGTLYIADEVQTGLMRTGELWCITKHGIEPDILVTGKGLSGGMYPITAALLSDRAAKWLDEDGFGHISTFGGAELGCVAALKTLEISTRPEVRSMVHYIADIFDQGLQRIQADHPDWFVGIRQNGVVIGLEFDHPEGAKFVMRELYENGVWAIFSTLDPRVLQFKPGLLLSRELCEDVLDRLAVAVARAETVVRGRKAS
;
A
#
# COMPACT_ATOMS: atom_id res chain seq x y z
N MET A 1 -14.72 -24.31 7.57
CA MET A 1 -13.61 -24.36 6.54
C MET A 1 -14.25 -24.49 5.17
N TYR A 2 -13.70 -23.79 4.17
CA TYR A 2 -14.17 -23.95 2.79
C TYR A 2 -13.75 -25.33 2.25
N ASP A 3 -14.62 -25.95 1.47
CA ASP A 3 -14.34 -27.24 0.84
C ASP A 3 -13.52 -27.03 -0.44
N TYR A 4 -12.25 -27.47 -0.41
CA TYR A 4 -11.34 -27.43 -1.55
C TYR A 4 -11.32 -28.74 -2.38
N GLY A 5 -12.32 -29.59 -2.21
CA GLY A 5 -12.45 -30.87 -2.89
C GLY A 5 -11.41 -31.88 -2.42
N THR A 6 -10.44 -32.21 -3.28
CA THR A 6 -9.39 -33.20 -2.97
C THR A 6 -8.30 -32.68 -2.01
N PHE A 7 -8.23 -31.38 -1.75
CA PHE A 7 -7.26 -30.78 -0.84
C PHE A 7 -7.89 -30.54 0.53
N THR A 8 -7.61 -31.43 1.48
CA THR A 8 -8.04 -31.31 2.87
C THR A 8 -6.80 -31.24 3.76
N PHE A 9 -6.89 -30.44 4.81
CA PHE A 9 -5.82 -30.32 5.82
C PHE A 9 -6.43 -30.56 7.19
N GLU A 10 -5.87 -31.49 7.94
CA GLU A 10 -6.42 -31.88 9.25
C GLU A 10 -6.01 -30.91 10.36
N SER A 11 -4.90 -30.18 10.16
CA SER A 11 -4.35 -29.27 11.18
C SER A 11 -3.62 -28.08 10.59
N LYS A 12 -3.51 -27.03 11.42
CA LYS A 12 -2.69 -25.85 11.13
C LYS A 12 -1.22 -26.21 10.90
N ALA A 13 -0.69 -27.17 11.68
CA ALA A 13 0.67 -27.64 11.54
C ALA A 13 0.93 -28.28 10.17
N GLU A 14 -0.02 -29.07 9.68
CA GLU A 14 0.07 -29.65 8.33
C GLU A 14 0.08 -28.56 7.23
N VAL A 15 -0.78 -27.54 7.32
CA VAL A 15 -0.77 -26.42 6.36
C VAL A 15 0.57 -25.71 6.36
N LEU A 16 1.16 -25.44 7.51
CA LEU A 16 2.48 -24.81 7.65
C LEU A 16 3.60 -25.66 7.06
N ASP A 17 3.57 -26.98 7.29
CA ASP A 17 4.55 -27.92 6.71
C ASP A 17 4.45 -27.96 5.18
N LYS A 18 3.24 -28.09 4.64
CA LYS A 18 3.00 -28.05 3.20
C LYS A 18 3.36 -26.69 2.58
N ALA A 19 3.10 -25.59 3.29
CA ALA A 19 3.49 -24.27 2.84
C ALA A 19 5.03 -24.12 2.74
N LYS A 20 5.79 -24.68 3.67
CA LYS A 20 7.25 -24.74 3.59
C LYS A 20 7.72 -25.59 2.42
N THR A 21 7.02 -26.68 2.13
CA THR A 21 7.42 -27.60 1.06
C THR A 21 7.09 -27.05 -0.34
N PHE A 22 5.90 -26.49 -0.54
CA PHE A 22 5.36 -26.23 -1.87
C PHE A 22 5.16 -24.75 -2.21
N TRP A 23 5.15 -23.84 -1.21
CA TRP A 23 4.88 -22.43 -1.45
C TRP A 23 6.08 -21.53 -1.19
N ASN A 24 6.45 -21.33 0.08
CA ASN A 24 7.53 -20.42 0.44
C ASN A 24 8.19 -20.85 1.76
N PRO A 25 9.32 -21.59 1.71
CA PRO A 25 9.98 -22.15 2.90
C PRO A 25 10.43 -21.07 3.88
N ASP A 26 11.22 -20.10 3.41
CA ASP A 26 11.84 -19.06 4.23
C ASP A 26 10.80 -18.16 4.90
N LYS A 27 9.84 -17.67 4.13
CA LYS A 27 8.78 -16.80 4.64
C LYS A 27 7.90 -17.50 5.69
N THR A 28 7.58 -18.78 5.47
CA THR A 28 6.78 -19.55 6.43
C THR A 28 7.59 -19.82 7.71
N GLN A 29 8.87 -20.13 7.58
CA GLN A 29 9.77 -20.33 8.73
C GLN A 29 9.95 -19.03 9.52
N PHE A 30 10.18 -17.90 8.84
CA PHE A 30 10.34 -16.60 9.46
C PHE A 30 9.16 -16.25 10.40
N TRP A 31 7.92 -16.42 9.92
CA TRP A 31 6.75 -16.13 10.75
C TRP A 31 6.64 -17.07 11.95
N THR A 32 6.90 -18.36 11.74
CA THR A 32 6.91 -19.34 12.83
C THR A 32 7.96 -18.98 13.90
N ASP A 33 9.17 -18.61 13.49
CA ASP A 33 10.27 -18.24 14.39
C ASP A 33 9.98 -16.92 15.13
N THR A 34 9.25 -16.01 14.53
CA THR A 34 8.80 -14.78 15.21
C THR A 34 7.59 -14.99 16.13
N GLY A 35 7.11 -16.22 16.27
CA GLY A 35 5.96 -16.56 17.10
C GLY A 35 4.61 -16.25 16.46
N VAL A 36 4.56 -16.08 15.14
CA VAL A 36 3.32 -15.87 14.37
C VAL A 36 3.07 -17.10 13.51
N ASP A 37 2.20 -17.97 13.99
CA ASP A 37 1.82 -19.22 13.32
C ASP A 37 0.45 -19.14 12.63
N LEU A 38 0.08 -17.94 12.16
CA LEU A 38 -1.23 -17.63 11.61
C LEU A 38 -1.49 -18.36 10.29
N VAL A 39 -2.53 -19.19 10.27
CA VAL A 39 -3.13 -19.78 9.06
C VAL A 39 -4.56 -19.25 8.97
N ILE A 40 -4.79 -18.29 8.08
CA ILE A 40 -6.08 -17.60 7.98
C ILE A 40 -7.12 -18.51 7.31
N ASP A 41 -8.21 -18.80 8.01
CA ASP A 41 -9.36 -19.57 7.50
C ASP A 41 -10.51 -18.66 7.05
N ARG A 42 -10.97 -17.75 7.93
CA ARG A 42 -12.12 -16.87 7.69
C ARG A 42 -11.76 -15.39 7.88
N ARG A 43 -12.45 -14.53 7.14
CA ARG A 43 -12.33 -13.08 7.25
C ARG A 43 -13.70 -12.42 7.16
N GLU A 44 -13.93 -11.36 7.96
CA GLU A 44 -15.16 -10.58 7.92
C GLU A 44 -14.95 -9.22 8.61
N GLY A 45 -15.37 -8.13 7.99
CA GLY A 45 -15.16 -6.80 8.53
C GLY A 45 -13.68 -6.55 8.80
N TYR A 46 -13.31 -6.24 10.01
CA TYR A 46 -11.91 -6.04 10.41
C TYR A 46 -11.34 -7.19 11.23
N PHE A 47 -11.88 -8.38 11.05
CA PHE A 47 -11.47 -9.58 11.78
C PHE A 47 -10.94 -10.67 10.86
N LEU A 48 -9.93 -11.36 11.37
CA LEU A 48 -9.37 -12.59 10.84
C LEU A 48 -9.64 -13.71 11.85
N TRP A 49 -9.94 -14.90 11.35
CA TRP A 49 -9.94 -16.13 12.17
C TRP A 49 -8.88 -17.06 11.60
N ASP A 50 -8.04 -17.58 12.48
CA ASP A 50 -7.13 -18.63 12.10
C ASP A 50 -7.82 -19.99 12.06
N MET A 51 -7.16 -20.98 11.47
CA MET A 51 -7.65 -22.36 11.39
C MET A 51 -7.87 -23.00 12.76
N GLY A 52 -7.23 -22.49 13.82
CA GLY A 52 -7.46 -22.90 15.23
C GLY A 52 -8.64 -22.20 15.89
N GLY A 53 -9.38 -21.35 15.16
CA GLY A 53 -10.54 -20.63 15.67
C GLY A 53 -10.23 -19.33 16.42
N ARG A 54 -8.96 -18.96 16.55
CA ARG A 54 -8.55 -17.70 17.17
C ARG A 54 -8.95 -16.52 16.29
N ARG A 55 -9.62 -15.52 16.89
CA ARG A 55 -9.99 -14.28 16.23
C ARG A 55 -8.95 -13.17 16.49
N LEU A 56 -8.56 -12.46 15.45
CA LEU A 56 -7.65 -11.31 15.48
C LEU A 56 -8.33 -10.08 14.87
N ILE A 57 -8.07 -8.90 15.40
CA ILE A 57 -8.38 -7.64 14.74
C ILE A 57 -7.26 -7.36 13.74
N ASP A 58 -7.61 -7.12 12.48
CA ASP A 58 -6.63 -6.87 11.41
C ASP A 58 -6.36 -5.37 11.26
N LEU A 59 -5.18 -4.93 11.68
CA LEU A 59 -4.67 -3.57 11.48
C LEU A 59 -3.53 -3.50 10.48
N HIS A 60 -3.23 -4.59 9.79
CA HIS A 60 -2.37 -4.58 8.62
C HIS A 60 -3.17 -4.37 7.33
N LEU A 61 -4.36 -4.96 7.25
CA LEU A 61 -5.29 -4.90 6.12
C LEU A 61 -4.63 -5.21 4.77
N ASN A 62 -3.60 -6.09 4.80
CA ASN A 62 -2.76 -6.38 3.63
C ASN A 62 -2.27 -5.10 2.91
N GLY A 63 -1.67 -4.17 3.68
CA GLY A 63 -1.16 -2.91 3.15
C GLY A 63 -2.24 -1.88 2.76
N GLY A 64 -3.47 -2.01 3.30
CA GLY A 64 -4.59 -1.12 2.96
C GLY A 64 -5.46 -1.65 1.81
N THR A 65 -5.32 -2.93 1.44
CA THR A 65 -6.21 -3.58 0.46
C THR A 65 -7.64 -3.67 0.98
N TYR A 66 -7.81 -3.93 2.27
CA TYR A 66 -9.12 -4.09 2.92
C TYR A 66 -9.58 -2.82 3.65
N ASN A 67 -9.42 -1.67 3.04
CA ASN A 67 -9.80 -0.37 3.62
C ASN A 67 -11.24 -0.34 4.14
N LEU A 68 -12.16 -0.92 3.38
CA LEU A 68 -13.59 -1.01 3.69
C LEU A 68 -13.96 -2.26 4.52
N GLY A 69 -12.95 -2.94 5.06
CA GLY A 69 -13.10 -4.23 5.74
C GLY A 69 -13.05 -5.42 4.78
N HIS A 70 -12.76 -6.59 5.34
CA HIS A 70 -12.79 -7.86 4.61
C HIS A 70 -14.20 -8.18 4.15
N ARG A 71 -14.35 -8.57 2.89
CA ARG A 71 -15.62 -8.99 2.32
C ARG A 71 -16.74 -7.96 2.50
N ASN A 72 -16.43 -6.70 2.22
CA ASN A 72 -17.44 -5.64 2.31
C ASN A 72 -18.72 -6.05 1.56
N PRO A 73 -19.91 -6.04 2.20
CA PRO A 73 -21.12 -6.61 1.63
C PRO A 73 -21.58 -5.93 0.35
N GLU A 74 -21.42 -4.61 0.23
CA GLU A 74 -21.80 -3.89 -0.99
C GLU A 74 -20.88 -4.22 -2.18
N VAL A 75 -19.57 -4.36 -1.94
CA VAL A 75 -18.62 -4.78 -2.96
C VAL A 75 -18.85 -6.23 -3.36
N MET A 76 -19.12 -7.12 -2.39
CA MET A 76 -19.46 -8.52 -2.67
C MET A 76 -20.74 -8.62 -3.52
N GLN A 77 -21.77 -7.89 -3.16
CA GLN A 77 -23.03 -7.88 -3.90
C GLN A 77 -22.79 -7.42 -5.35
N ALA A 78 -22.08 -6.31 -5.55
CA ALA A 78 -21.79 -5.80 -6.89
C ALA A 78 -21.04 -6.81 -7.76
N ILE A 79 -20.06 -7.54 -7.20
CA ILE A 79 -19.33 -8.59 -7.93
C ILE A 79 -20.26 -9.77 -8.24
N THR A 80 -21.07 -10.22 -7.27
CA THR A 80 -22.00 -11.35 -7.48
C THR A 80 -23.00 -11.04 -8.59
N GLU A 81 -23.58 -9.85 -8.60
CA GLU A 81 -24.46 -9.38 -9.67
C GLU A 81 -23.69 -9.25 -11.00
N GLY A 82 -22.44 -8.74 -10.94
CA GLY A 82 -21.58 -8.62 -12.11
C GLY A 82 -21.26 -9.97 -12.77
N MET A 83 -21.10 -11.04 -11.98
CA MET A 83 -20.82 -12.40 -12.49
C MET A 83 -21.99 -13.00 -13.30
N GLU A 84 -23.18 -12.44 -13.23
CA GLU A 84 -24.29 -12.82 -14.09
C GLU A 84 -24.13 -12.31 -15.53
N HIS A 85 -23.26 -11.30 -15.74
CA HIS A 85 -23.10 -10.60 -17.02
C HIS A 85 -21.66 -10.56 -17.53
N PHE A 86 -20.69 -10.65 -16.63
CA PHE A 86 -19.27 -10.43 -16.91
C PHE A 86 -18.42 -11.61 -16.42
N ASP A 87 -17.29 -11.77 -17.06
CA ASP A 87 -16.15 -12.54 -16.58
C ASP A 87 -14.90 -11.63 -16.56
N VAL A 88 -13.74 -12.12 -17.00
CA VAL A 88 -12.51 -11.30 -17.13
C VAL A 88 -12.62 -10.28 -18.26
N GLY A 89 -13.45 -10.57 -19.23
CA GLY A 89 -13.63 -9.81 -20.45
C GLY A 89 -12.50 -9.97 -21.45
N ASN A 90 -12.62 -9.28 -22.58
CA ASN A 90 -11.64 -9.27 -23.65
C ASN A 90 -10.87 -7.94 -23.65
N HIS A 91 -9.55 -8.00 -23.48
CA HIS A 91 -8.69 -6.81 -23.37
C HIS A 91 -8.48 -6.05 -24.71
N HIS A 92 -8.85 -6.63 -25.83
CA HIS A 92 -8.73 -5.99 -27.17
C HIS A 92 -9.84 -4.96 -27.45
N PHE A 93 -10.98 -5.07 -26.77
CA PHE A 93 -12.14 -4.24 -27.04
C PHE A 93 -12.53 -3.38 -25.85
N PRO A 94 -13.11 -2.17 -26.10
CA PRO A 94 -13.75 -1.41 -25.02
C PRO A 94 -14.85 -2.25 -24.37
N SER A 95 -15.01 -2.07 -23.04
CA SER A 95 -16.17 -2.58 -22.33
C SER A 95 -16.81 -1.49 -21.48
N VAL A 96 -18.10 -1.66 -21.14
CA VAL A 96 -18.83 -0.70 -20.32
C VAL A 96 -18.15 -0.53 -18.96
N ALA A 97 -17.80 -1.63 -18.30
CA ALA A 97 -17.19 -1.59 -16.96
C ALA A 97 -15.82 -0.90 -16.98
N ARG A 98 -14.94 -1.22 -17.95
CA ARG A 98 -13.64 -0.56 -18.10
C ARG A 98 -13.77 0.95 -18.40
N THR A 99 -14.69 1.31 -19.31
CA THR A 99 -14.89 2.70 -19.69
C THR A 99 -15.46 3.51 -18.53
N ALA A 100 -16.45 2.97 -17.81
CA ALA A 100 -17.02 3.61 -16.62
C ALA A 100 -15.98 3.82 -15.51
N LEU A 101 -15.12 2.80 -15.24
CA LEU A 101 -14.06 2.95 -14.26
C LEU A 101 -13.02 3.98 -14.71
N ALA A 102 -12.60 3.99 -15.98
CA ALA A 102 -11.65 4.97 -16.49
C ALA A 102 -12.21 6.39 -16.32
N GLN A 103 -13.46 6.62 -16.71
CA GLN A 103 -14.13 7.91 -16.52
C GLN A 103 -14.15 8.30 -15.03
N ARG A 104 -14.58 7.40 -14.16
CA ARG A 104 -14.67 7.67 -12.71
C ARG A 104 -13.32 7.97 -12.08
N LEU A 105 -12.26 7.27 -12.47
CA LEU A 105 -10.90 7.54 -12.00
C LEU A 105 -10.42 8.93 -12.45
N VAL A 106 -10.61 9.28 -13.71
CA VAL A 106 -10.24 10.62 -14.24
C VAL A 106 -11.02 11.72 -13.53
N GLU A 107 -12.35 11.58 -13.37
CA GLU A 107 -13.20 12.56 -12.68
C GLU A 107 -12.80 12.82 -11.22
N THR A 108 -12.17 11.86 -10.58
CA THR A 108 -11.75 11.96 -9.16
C THR A 108 -10.28 12.29 -8.97
N ALA A 109 -9.49 12.20 -10.02
CA ALA A 109 -8.05 12.48 -10.01
C ALA A 109 -7.75 13.99 -10.08
N PRO A 110 -6.51 14.42 -9.81
CA PRO A 110 -6.03 15.76 -10.14
C PRO A 110 -6.29 16.11 -11.62
N ALA A 111 -6.50 17.40 -11.91
CA ALA A 111 -6.93 17.87 -13.23
C ALA A 111 -5.92 17.59 -14.36
N SER A 112 -4.66 17.37 -14.02
CA SER A 112 -3.62 16.93 -14.96
C SER A 112 -3.89 15.58 -15.61
N ILE A 113 -4.71 14.72 -15.00
CA ILE A 113 -4.95 13.33 -15.42
C ILE A 113 -6.11 13.27 -16.42
N THR A 114 -5.89 12.59 -17.56
CA THR A 114 -6.87 12.51 -18.67
C THR A 114 -7.10 11.09 -19.20
N LYS A 115 -6.19 10.16 -18.92
CA LYS A 115 -6.27 8.78 -19.43
C LYS A 115 -5.95 7.76 -18.33
N VAL A 116 -6.34 6.52 -18.55
CA VAL A 116 -6.11 5.41 -17.64
C VAL A 116 -5.54 4.21 -18.40
N ALA A 117 -4.47 3.62 -17.87
CA ALA A 117 -3.97 2.32 -18.28
C ALA A 117 -4.06 1.35 -17.10
N TYR A 118 -4.64 0.17 -17.33
CA TYR A 118 -4.92 -0.81 -16.28
C TYR A 118 -3.83 -1.86 -16.13
N GLY A 119 -3.61 -2.28 -14.88
CA GLY A 119 -2.81 -3.45 -14.54
C GLY A 119 -3.57 -4.40 -13.61
N SER A 120 -3.05 -5.60 -13.45
CA SER A 120 -3.58 -6.62 -12.53
C SER A 120 -2.95 -6.56 -11.14
N GLY A 121 -1.78 -5.95 -11.01
CA GLY A 121 -1.04 -5.80 -9.76
C GLY A 121 -0.26 -4.49 -9.69
N GLY A 122 0.07 -4.04 -8.44
CA GLY A 122 0.74 -2.76 -8.22
C GLY A 122 2.04 -2.61 -9.01
N GLY A 123 2.89 -3.64 -9.02
CA GLY A 123 4.14 -3.63 -9.80
C GLY A 123 3.90 -3.42 -11.30
N GLU A 124 2.86 -4.05 -11.88
CA GLU A 124 2.52 -3.84 -13.29
C GLU A 124 2.07 -2.40 -13.56
N ALA A 125 1.25 -1.82 -12.69
CA ALA A 125 0.85 -0.41 -12.82
C ALA A 125 2.06 0.54 -12.71
N ILE A 126 3.02 0.23 -11.84
CA ILE A 126 4.29 0.96 -11.77
C ILE A 126 5.10 0.77 -13.06
N ASP A 127 5.23 -0.45 -13.60
CA ASP A 127 5.92 -0.70 -14.87
C ASP A 127 5.27 0.11 -16.02
N ILE A 128 3.95 0.22 -16.06
CA ILE A 128 3.22 1.08 -17.00
C ILE A 128 3.61 2.55 -16.82
N ALA A 129 3.61 3.04 -15.59
CA ALA A 129 3.97 4.43 -15.27
C ALA A 129 5.40 4.76 -15.72
N LEU A 130 6.37 3.89 -15.41
CA LEU A 130 7.77 4.08 -15.77
C LEU A 130 7.99 4.02 -17.29
N LYS A 131 7.33 3.08 -17.99
CA LYS A 131 7.35 3.01 -19.46
C LYS A 131 6.75 4.28 -20.08
N SER A 132 5.64 4.76 -19.54
CA SER A 132 4.99 6.00 -19.99
C SER A 132 5.90 7.21 -19.83
N ALA A 133 6.59 7.34 -18.70
CA ALA A 133 7.56 8.41 -18.45
C ALA A 133 8.74 8.34 -19.43
N ARG A 134 9.31 7.16 -19.64
CA ARG A 134 10.39 6.93 -20.62
C ARG A 134 9.94 7.26 -22.04
N HIS A 135 8.75 6.82 -22.43
CA HIS A 135 8.22 7.13 -23.76
C HIS A 135 8.00 8.63 -23.96
N ALA A 136 7.37 9.31 -23.00
CA ALA A 136 7.06 10.73 -23.09
C ALA A 136 8.29 11.63 -23.18
N THR A 137 9.36 11.25 -22.48
CA THR A 137 10.59 12.07 -22.40
C THR A 137 11.70 11.61 -23.35
N LYS A 138 11.61 10.38 -23.87
CA LYS A 138 12.68 9.69 -24.61
C LYS A 138 13.98 9.56 -23.80
N ARG A 139 13.88 9.60 -22.46
CA ARG A 139 14.97 9.41 -21.50
C ARG A 139 14.85 8.05 -20.82
N ARG A 140 15.95 7.54 -20.24
CA ARG A 140 15.95 6.21 -19.60
C ARG A 140 15.94 6.26 -18.09
N LYS A 141 16.58 7.27 -17.49
CA LYS A 141 16.82 7.32 -16.06
C LYS A 141 15.51 7.55 -15.28
N ILE A 142 15.39 6.83 -14.19
CA ILE A 142 14.31 6.98 -13.20
C ILE A 142 14.96 7.31 -11.86
N VAL A 143 14.37 8.23 -11.11
CA VAL A 143 14.79 8.58 -9.76
C VAL A 143 13.69 8.15 -8.80
N SER A 144 14.06 7.49 -7.72
CA SER A 144 13.21 7.20 -6.56
C SER A 144 13.88 7.64 -5.27
N ILE A 145 13.29 7.35 -4.12
CA ILE A 145 13.90 7.59 -2.83
C ILE A 145 14.60 6.33 -2.29
N VAL A 146 15.62 6.53 -1.46
CA VAL A 146 16.22 5.45 -0.66
C VAL A 146 15.14 4.79 0.19
N LYS A 147 15.13 3.46 0.24
CA LYS A 147 14.11 2.64 0.93
C LYS A 147 12.71 2.74 0.31
N ALA A 148 12.58 3.08 -0.97
CA ALA A 148 11.31 3.02 -1.70
C ALA A 148 10.81 1.58 -1.89
N TYR A 149 9.49 1.44 -2.02
CA TYR A 149 8.87 0.18 -2.38
C TYR A 149 7.78 0.40 -3.44
N HIS A 150 8.04 -0.05 -4.66
CA HIS A 150 7.12 0.12 -5.80
C HIS A 150 6.63 -1.20 -6.41
N GLY A 151 6.89 -2.33 -5.75
CA GLY A 151 6.56 -3.67 -6.25
C GLY A 151 7.80 -4.47 -6.65
N HIS A 152 7.57 -5.70 -7.15
CA HIS A 152 8.63 -6.67 -7.43
C HIS A 152 8.60 -7.20 -8.88
N THR A 153 7.91 -6.53 -9.79
CA THR A 153 7.95 -6.84 -11.22
C THR A 153 9.03 -6.00 -11.93
N GLY A 154 9.46 -6.39 -13.08
CA GLY A 154 10.32 -5.71 -14.05
C GLY A 154 11.03 -4.42 -13.60
N LEU A 155 10.57 -3.29 -14.13
CA LEU A 155 11.14 -1.97 -13.78
C LEU A 155 10.81 -1.54 -12.34
N ALA A 156 9.69 -2.01 -11.80
CA ALA A 156 9.26 -1.66 -10.45
C ALA A 156 10.27 -2.15 -9.39
N VAL A 157 10.80 -3.38 -9.52
CA VAL A 157 11.81 -3.90 -8.57
C VAL A 157 13.14 -3.15 -8.67
N ALA A 158 13.53 -2.76 -9.88
CA ALA A 158 14.76 -1.98 -10.11
C ALA A 158 14.66 -0.55 -9.55
N THR A 159 13.44 -0.01 -9.44
CA THR A 159 13.17 1.34 -8.93
C THR A 159 13.12 1.39 -7.40
N GLY A 160 12.80 0.27 -6.75
CA GLY A 160 12.69 0.16 -5.30
C GLY A 160 14.04 0.08 -4.57
N ASP A 161 13.99 -0.29 -3.30
CA ASP A 161 15.21 -0.45 -2.49
C ASP A 161 16.17 -1.48 -3.10
N ASP A 162 17.45 -1.16 -3.11
CA ASP A 162 18.55 -1.98 -3.64
C ASP A 162 18.55 -3.43 -3.12
N ARG A 163 18.08 -3.65 -1.89
CA ARG A 163 17.97 -4.98 -1.31
C ARG A 163 17.15 -5.93 -2.17
N PHE A 164 16.06 -5.42 -2.79
CA PHE A 164 15.18 -6.23 -3.63
C PHE A 164 15.73 -6.37 -5.05
N ALA A 165 16.24 -5.27 -5.62
CA ALA A 165 16.79 -5.27 -6.96
C ALA A 165 18.03 -6.18 -7.08
N LYS A 166 18.99 -6.06 -6.16
CA LYS A 166 20.22 -6.87 -6.12
C LYS A 166 19.95 -8.36 -5.91
N PHE A 167 18.93 -8.71 -5.16
CA PHE A 167 18.58 -10.11 -4.91
C PHE A 167 18.24 -10.88 -6.21
N PHE A 168 17.64 -10.20 -7.19
CA PHE A 168 17.27 -10.77 -8.48
C PHE A 168 18.17 -10.33 -9.64
N LEU A 169 19.32 -9.67 -9.36
CA LEU A 169 20.21 -9.10 -10.36
C LEU A 169 19.48 -8.13 -11.31
N ALA A 170 18.50 -7.41 -10.78
CA ALA A 170 17.69 -6.42 -11.49
C ALA A 170 18.16 -4.99 -11.27
N ASP A 171 19.21 -4.80 -10.47
CA ASP A 171 19.84 -3.52 -10.23
C ASP A 171 20.54 -2.98 -11.49
N GLN A 172 20.23 -1.76 -11.84
CA GLN A 172 20.78 -1.04 -13.00
C GLN A 172 21.14 0.38 -12.54
N PRO A 173 22.28 0.57 -11.87
CA PRO A 173 22.62 1.82 -11.20
C PRO A 173 22.79 3.01 -12.14
N ASP A 174 23.02 2.77 -13.44
CA ASP A 174 23.11 3.83 -14.46
C ASP A 174 21.72 4.32 -14.92
N GLU A 175 20.66 3.54 -14.66
CA GLU A 175 19.29 3.86 -15.08
C GLU A 175 18.36 4.16 -13.89
N PHE A 176 18.57 3.54 -12.72
CA PHE A 176 17.75 3.70 -11.53
C PHE A 176 18.57 4.34 -10.41
N LEU A 177 18.22 5.57 -10.08
CA LEU A 177 18.95 6.41 -9.13
C LEU A 177 18.08 6.63 -7.89
N GLN A 178 18.72 6.77 -6.73
CA GLN A 178 18.00 7.00 -5.47
C GLN A 178 18.56 8.24 -4.75
N VAL A 179 17.64 9.00 -4.12
CA VAL A 179 17.98 10.14 -3.28
C VAL A 179 17.36 9.97 -1.89
N PRO A 180 17.93 10.56 -0.83
CA PRO A 180 17.27 10.54 0.48
C PRO A 180 15.91 11.23 0.44
N PHE A 181 14.94 10.68 1.16
CA PHE A 181 13.64 11.34 1.35
C PHE A 181 13.82 12.64 2.14
N ASN A 182 13.08 13.67 1.79
CA ASN A 182 13.19 15.03 2.33
C ASN A 182 14.50 15.77 2.01
N ASP A 183 15.30 15.31 1.02
CA ASP A 183 16.51 15.99 0.56
C ASP A 183 16.27 16.66 -0.80
N ILE A 184 15.85 17.95 -0.76
CA ILE A 184 15.58 18.77 -1.95
C ILE A 184 16.86 18.99 -2.77
N GLU A 185 18.00 19.20 -2.09
CA GLU A 185 19.28 19.45 -2.78
C GLU A 185 19.77 18.22 -3.53
N ALA A 186 19.63 17.03 -2.96
CA ALA A 186 19.96 15.78 -3.65
C ALA A 186 19.05 15.59 -4.87
N MET A 187 17.74 15.91 -4.75
CA MET A 187 16.81 15.85 -5.87
C MET A 187 17.21 16.83 -6.99
N GLU A 188 17.52 18.08 -6.67
CA GLU A 188 17.99 19.06 -7.66
C GLU A 188 19.29 18.59 -8.35
N ARG A 189 20.27 18.11 -7.59
CA ARG A 189 21.55 17.63 -8.15
C ARG A 189 21.36 16.46 -9.12
N VAL A 190 20.49 15.51 -8.82
CA VAL A 190 20.28 14.33 -9.68
C VAL A 190 19.50 14.66 -10.94
N LEU A 191 18.62 15.68 -10.92
CA LEU A 191 17.81 16.10 -12.07
C LEU A 191 18.52 17.13 -12.95
N ALA A 192 19.51 17.86 -12.43
CA ALA A 192 20.23 18.93 -13.14
C ALA A 192 20.79 18.53 -14.53
N PRO A 193 21.29 17.31 -14.77
CA PRO A 193 21.72 16.89 -16.11
C PRO A 193 20.62 16.87 -17.16
N GLY A 194 19.34 16.83 -16.77
CA GLY A 194 18.20 16.86 -17.69
C GLY A 194 17.97 15.56 -18.46
N ASP A 195 18.50 14.44 -17.98
CA ASP A 195 18.42 13.11 -18.63
C ASP A 195 17.53 12.09 -17.89
N VAL A 196 16.81 12.55 -16.85
CA VAL A 196 15.88 11.74 -16.07
C VAL A 196 14.48 11.77 -16.69
N ALA A 197 13.89 10.60 -16.90
CA ALA A 197 12.55 10.43 -17.45
C ALA A 197 11.45 10.75 -16.42
N GLY A 198 11.59 10.23 -15.23
CA GLY A 198 10.61 10.39 -14.17
C GLY A 198 11.20 10.30 -12.77
N VAL A 199 10.60 11.05 -11.85
CA VAL A 199 10.77 10.86 -10.40
C VAL A 199 9.53 10.15 -9.90
N ILE A 200 9.71 9.02 -9.22
CA ILE A 200 8.62 8.27 -8.59
C ILE A 200 8.79 8.27 -7.09
N MET A 201 7.71 8.59 -6.38
CA MET A 201 7.66 8.56 -4.91
C MET A 201 6.32 8.07 -4.41
N GLU A 202 6.35 7.24 -3.36
CA GLU A 202 5.19 7.09 -2.48
C GLU A 202 4.96 8.42 -1.77
N THR A 203 3.73 8.95 -1.78
CA THR A 203 3.42 10.23 -1.08
C THR A 203 3.78 10.15 0.41
N ILE A 204 3.58 8.98 1.03
CA ILE A 204 4.10 8.63 2.35
C ILE A 204 4.69 7.22 2.27
N PRO A 205 6.01 7.07 2.35
CA PRO A 205 6.69 5.78 2.13
C PRO A 205 6.35 4.75 3.21
N ALA A 206 5.66 3.69 2.82
CA ALA A 206 5.10 2.72 3.76
C ALA A 206 6.14 1.73 4.30
N THR A 207 6.89 1.10 3.43
CA THR A 207 7.87 0.09 3.81
C THR A 207 9.05 0.68 4.58
N TYR A 208 9.27 1.99 4.42
CA TYR A 208 10.22 2.81 5.18
C TYR A 208 9.70 3.25 6.57
N GLY A 209 8.48 2.87 6.96
CA GLY A 209 7.92 3.22 8.27
C GLY A 209 7.18 4.55 8.31
N PHE A 210 6.56 4.94 7.22
CA PHE A 210 5.74 6.14 7.09
C PHE A 210 6.43 7.46 7.48
N PRO A 211 7.69 7.73 7.06
CA PRO A 211 8.23 9.07 7.22
C PRO A 211 7.30 10.06 6.52
N LEU A 212 6.95 11.14 7.22
CA LEU A 212 6.11 12.18 6.64
C LEU A 212 6.96 13.14 5.79
N PRO A 213 6.43 13.62 4.65
CA PRO A 213 7.11 14.64 3.90
C PRO A 213 7.24 15.92 4.74
N ALA A 214 8.43 16.52 4.72
CA ALA A 214 8.64 17.82 5.33
C ALA A 214 7.77 18.87 4.63
N PRO A 215 7.32 19.91 5.35
CA PRO A 215 6.54 20.99 4.74
C PRO A 215 7.23 21.57 3.50
N GLY A 216 6.55 21.61 2.38
CA GLY A 216 7.06 22.11 1.10
C GLY A 216 7.97 21.16 0.30
N TYR A 217 8.28 19.96 0.83
CA TYR A 217 9.18 19.02 0.14
C TYR A 217 8.59 18.49 -1.18
N LEU A 218 7.36 18.00 -1.17
CA LEU A 218 6.73 17.43 -2.36
C LEU A 218 6.49 18.51 -3.42
N GLU A 219 6.09 19.70 -3.00
CA GLU A 219 5.91 20.87 -3.87
C GLU A 219 7.24 21.30 -4.52
N ALA A 220 8.34 21.30 -3.75
CA ALA A 220 9.66 21.59 -4.26
C ALA A 220 10.11 20.53 -5.29
N VAL A 221 9.91 19.24 -5.00
CA VAL A 221 10.22 18.17 -5.96
C VAL A 221 9.42 18.32 -7.25
N LYS A 222 8.11 18.65 -7.16
CA LYS A 222 7.29 18.92 -8.36
C LYS A 222 7.86 20.07 -9.18
N ALA A 223 8.22 21.19 -8.55
CA ALA A 223 8.81 22.33 -9.23
C ALA A 223 10.15 21.97 -9.91
N ILE A 224 11.00 21.18 -9.25
CA ILE A 224 12.27 20.70 -9.81
C ILE A 224 12.01 19.77 -11.02
N THR A 225 11.05 18.87 -10.94
CA THR A 225 10.71 17.98 -12.08
C THR A 225 10.25 18.79 -13.29
N GLU A 226 9.42 19.81 -13.09
CA GLU A 226 8.97 20.73 -14.17
C GLU A 226 10.14 21.48 -14.78
N LYS A 227 11.00 22.06 -13.95
CA LYS A 227 12.22 22.79 -14.38
C LYS A 227 13.10 21.97 -15.31
N HIS A 228 13.28 20.68 -15.02
CA HIS A 228 14.14 19.77 -15.79
C HIS A 228 13.39 18.95 -16.85
N GLY A 229 12.09 19.16 -17.01
CA GLY A 229 11.25 18.43 -17.99
C GLY A 229 11.13 16.94 -17.68
N THR A 230 11.29 16.56 -16.42
CA THR A 230 11.09 15.22 -15.86
C THR A 230 9.63 15.04 -15.46
N LEU A 231 9.06 13.85 -15.54
CA LEU A 231 7.70 13.58 -15.08
C LEU A 231 7.66 13.27 -13.57
N TYR A 232 6.66 13.82 -12.87
CA TYR A 232 6.38 13.48 -11.49
C TYR A 232 5.37 12.33 -11.43
N ILE A 233 5.74 11.21 -10.81
CA ILE A 233 4.92 10.01 -10.65
C ILE A 233 4.57 9.85 -9.17
N ALA A 234 3.30 10.05 -8.82
CA ALA A 234 2.78 9.83 -7.48
C ALA A 234 2.36 8.36 -7.32
N ASP A 235 3.06 7.61 -6.46
CA ASP A 235 2.64 6.27 -6.06
C ASP A 235 1.64 6.36 -4.90
N GLU A 236 0.37 6.29 -5.24
CA GLU A 236 -0.77 6.32 -4.33
C GLU A 236 -1.36 4.91 -4.07
N VAL A 237 -0.61 3.86 -4.39
CA VAL A 237 -1.06 2.47 -4.22
C VAL A 237 -1.43 2.16 -2.77
N GLN A 238 -0.79 2.81 -1.80
CA GLN A 238 -1.08 2.63 -0.38
C GLN A 238 -1.72 3.86 0.28
N THR A 239 -1.34 5.06 -0.10
CA THR A 239 -1.81 6.31 0.51
C THR A 239 -3.15 6.79 -0.03
N GLY A 240 -3.53 6.35 -1.22
CA GLY A 240 -4.82 6.66 -1.84
C GLY A 240 -6.01 5.99 -1.16
N LEU A 241 -7.18 6.17 -1.77
CA LEU A 241 -8.44 5.58 -1.35
C LEU A 241 -8.82 5.95 0.11
N MET A 242 -8.81 7.25 0.42
CA MET A 242 -9.23 7.86 1.70
C MET A 242 -8.34 7.56 2.92
N ARG A 243 -7.24 6.82 2.78
CA ARG A 243 -6.36 6.47 3.92
C ARG A 243 -5.86 7.68 4.70
N THR A 244 -5.68 8.81 4.05
CA THR A 244 -5.21 10.07 4.66
C THR A 244 -6.31 11.10 4.89
N GLY A 245 -7.58 10.73 4.67
CA GLY A 245 -8.73 11.64 4.73
C GLY A 245 -9.06 12.31 3.39
N GLU A 246 -8.20 12.14 2.38
CA GLU A 246 -8.46 12.50 0.99
C GLU A 246 -8.42 11.26 0.09
N LEU A 247 -9.17 11.29 -1.02
CA LEU A 247 -9.20 10.15 -1.95
C LEU A 247 -7.81 9.86 -2.50
N TRP A 248 -7.05 10.91 -2.83
CA TRP A 248 -5.65 10.85 -3.22
C TRP A 248 -4.83 11.72 -2.27
N CYS A 249 -3.84 11.16 -1.61
CA CYS A 249 -3.02 11.87 -0.62
C CYS A 249 -2.30 13.08 -1.22
N ILE A 250 -1.83 12.95 -2.47
CA ILE A 250 -1.09 14.02 -3.17
C ILE A 250 -1.91 15.31 -3.32
N THR A 251 -3.24 15.22 -3.34
CA THR A 251 -4.10 16.42 -3.45
C THR A 251 -4.04 17.33 -2.23
N LYS A 252 -3.66 16.80 -1.07
CA LYS A 252 -3.44 17.61 0.15
C LYS A 252 -2.31 18.63 -0.01
N HIS A 253 -1.43 18.37 -0.96
CA HIS A 253 -0.27 19.20 -1.28
C HIS A 253 -0.50 20.11 -2.49
N GLY A 254 -1.71 20.10 -3.08
CA GLY A 254 -2.02 20.89 -4.26
C GLY A 254 -1.19 20.52 -5.50
N ILE A 255 -0.68 19.31 -5.56
CA ILE A 255 0.20 18.85 -6.64
C ILE A 255 -0.62 18.18 -7.74
N GLU A 256 -0.33 18.60 -8.97
CA GLU A 256 -0.81 18.00 -10.22
C GLU A 256 0.28 17.05 -10.76
N PRO A 257 0.25 15.75 -10.46
CA PRO A 257 1.25 14.81 -10.94
C PRO A 257 1.09 14.54 -12.44
N ASP A 258 2.16 14.18 -13.12
CA ASP A 258 2.08 13.70 -14.52
C ASP A 258 1.49 12.29 -14.60
N ILE A 259 1.73 11.48 -13.57
CA ILE A 259 1.20 10.11 -13.44
C ILE A 259 0.81 9.87 -11.97
N LEU A 260 -0.35 9.28 -11.76
CA LEU A 260 -0.79 8.79 -10.45
C LEU A 260 -1.04 7.30 -10.54
N VAL A 261 -0.42 6.51 -9.65
CA VAL A 261 -0.60 5.06 -9.63
C VAL A 261 -1.47 4.65 -8.45
N THR A 262 -2.46 3.79 -8.70
CA THR A 262 -3.38 3.28 -7.68
C THR A 262 -3.56 1.78 -7.75
N GLY A 263 -3.92 1.18 -6.63
CA GLY A 263 -4.12 -0.28 -6.49
C GLY A 263 -4.63 -0.63 -5.10
N LYS A 264 -4.20 -1.78 -4.56
CA LYS A 264 -4.60 -2.24 -3.21
C LYS A 264 -6.07 -1.98 -2.89
N GLY A 265 -6.38 -0.90 -2.16
CA GLY A 265 -7.73 -0.52 -1.76
C GLY A 265 -8.72 -0.37 -2.91
N LEU A 266 -8.26 -0.05 -4.11
CA LEU A 266 -9.11 0.04 -5.31
C LEU A 266 -9.88 -1.26 -5.59
N SER A 267 -9.30 -2.40 -5.25
CA SER A 267 -9.91 -3.72 -5.43
C SER A 267 -11.07 -4.03 -4.47
N GLY A 268 -11.26 -3.21 -3.44
CA GLY A 268 -12.13 -3.55 -2.31
C GLY A 268 -11.73 -4.86 -1.60
N GLY A 269 -10.53 -5.38 -1.90
CA GLY A 269 -10.03 -6.66 -1.42
C GLY A 269 -10.70 -7.88 -2.06
N MET A 270 -11.51 -7.69 -3.11
CA MET A 270 -12.34 -8.75 -3.70
C MET A 270 -11.86 -9.22 -5.08
N TYR A 271 -11.35 -8.31 -5.91
CA TYR A 271 -10.81 -8.67 -7.21
C TYR A 271 -9.59 -7.81 -7.55
N PRO A 272 -8.43 -8.40 -7.91
CA PRO A 272 -7.21 -7.65 -8.23
C PRO A 272 -7.42 -6.67 -9.38
N ILE A 273 -7.15 -5.39 -9.12
CA ILE A 273 -7.17 -4.34 -10.14
C ILE A 273 -6.26 -3.20 -9.71
N THR A 274 -5.54 -2.62 -10.65
CA THR A 274 -4.67 -1.47 -10.48
C THR A 274 -4.71 -0.58 -11.71
N ALA A 275 -4.29 0.65 -11.57
CA ALA A 275 -4.26 1.59 -12.69
C ALA A 275 -3.10 2.58 -12.57
N ALA A 276 -2.52 2.92 -13.72
CA ALA A 276 -1.73 4.11 -13.93
C ALA A 276 -2.61 5.17 -14.59
N LEU A 277 -2.83 6.26 -13.90
CA LEU A 277 -3.60 7.43 -14.36
C LEU A 277 -2.60 8.41 -14.97
N LEU A 278 -2.82 8.79 -16.22
CA LEU A 278 -1.84 9.46 -17.06
C LEU A 278 -2.32 10.85 -17.46
N SER A 279 -1.42 11.83 -17.41
CA SER A 279 -1.60 13.11 -18.08
C SER A 279 -1.51 12.95 -19.60
N ASP A 280 -1.97 13.94 -20.37
CA ASP A 280 -1.87 13.93 -21.83
C ASP A 280 -0.44 13.69 -22.30
N ARG A 281 0.55 14.26 -21.60
CA ARG A 281 1.97 14.06 -21.91
C ARG A 281 2.41 12.64 -21.70
N ALA A 282 2.01 12.02 -20.59
CA ALA A 282 2.37 10.65 -20.25
C ALA A 282 1.63 9.60 -21.09
N ALA A 283 0.44 9.95 -21.60
CA ALA A 283 -0.45 9.08 -22.35
C ALA A 283 -0.19 9.01 -23.86
N LYS A 284 0.75 9.79 -24.41
CA LYS A 284 0.98 9.89 -25.88
C LYS A 284 1.19 8.54 -26.57
N TRP A 285 1.79 7.58 -25.91
CA TRP A 285 1.99 6.24 -26.48
C TRP A 285 0.65 5.53 -26.79
N LEU A 286 -0.43 5.84 -26.07
CA LEU A 286 -1.76 5.28 -26.35
C LEU A 286 -2.32 5.73 -27.71
N ASP A 287 -1.93 6.92 -28.15
CA ASP A 287 -2.34 7.46 -29.46
C ASP A 287 -1.42 6.95 -30.59
N GLU A 288 -0.17 6.60 -30.28
CA GLU A 288 0.82 6.13 -31.25
C GLU A 288 0.72 4.61 -31.47
N ASP A 289 0.63 3.84 -30.37
CA ASP A 289 0.49 2.37 -30.39
C ASP A 289 -0.24 1.90 -29.13
N GLY A 290 -1.55 1.75 -29.22
CA GLY A 290 -2.38 1.24 -28.13
C GLY A 290 -2.04 -0.21 -27.70
N PHE A 291 -1.24 -0.94 -28.48
CA PHE A 291 -0.72 -2.26 -28.13
C PHE A 291 0.67 -2.24 -27.47
N GLY A 292 1.24 -1.08 -27.24
CA GLY A 292 2.54 -0.92 -26.55
C GLY A 292 2.56 -1.46 -25.12
N HIS A 293 1.38 -1.68 -24.51
CA HIS A 293 1.20 -2.47 -23.30
C HIS A 293 -0.05 -3.32 -23.39
N ILE A 294 0.10 -4.65 -23.26
CA ILE A 294 -0.99 -5.61 -23.25
C ILE A 294 -0.98 -6.33 -21.90
N SER A 295 -2.12 -6.35 -21.24
CA SER A 295 -2.36 -7.13 -20.03
C SER A 295 -3.67 -7.90 -20.15
N THR A 296 -3.60 -9.22 -20.13
CA THR A 296 -4.80 -10.08 -20.24
C THR A 296 -5.80 -9.81 -19.10
N PHE A 297 -5.30 -9.56 -17.90
CA PHE A 297 -6.11 -9.32 -16.71
C PHE A 297 -6.15 -7.84 -16.28
N GLY A 298 -5.39 -6.97 -16.95
CA GLY A 298 -5.46 -5.52 -16.69
C GLY A 298 -6.82 -4.97 -17.11
N GLY A 299 -7.53 -4.39 -16.14
CA GLY A 299 -8.90 -3.93 -16.34
C GLY A 299 -9.92 -5.06 -16.56
N ALA A 300 -9.70 -6.23 -15.94
CA ALA A 300 -10.70 -7.29 -15.89
C ALA A 300 -12.06 -6.73 -15.44
N GLU A 301 -13.15 -7.09 -16.13
CA GLU A 301 -14.44 -6.42 -15.98
C GLU A 301 -15.01 -6.57 -14.56
N LEU A 302 -14.90 -7.75 -13.96
CA LEU A 302 -15.26 -7.96 -12.54
C LEU A 302 -14.42 -7.10 -11.58
N GLY A 303 -13.13 -6.89 -11.90
CA GLY A 303 -12.28 -5.97 -11.16
C GLY A 303 -12.74 -4.51 -11.30
N CYS A 304 -13.18 -4.11 -12.49
CA CYS A 304 -13.74 -2.79 -12.72
C CYS A 304 -15.04 -2.56 -11.93
N VAL A 305 -15.91 -3.57 -11.85
CA VAL A 305 -17.15 -3.53 -11.04
C VAL A 305 -16.80 -3.35 -9.56
N ALA A 306 -15.83 -4.15 -9.04
CA ALA A 306 -15.36 -4.02 -7.67
C ALA A 306 -14.80 -2.61 -7.38
N ALA A 307 -13.97 -2.07 -8.28
CA ALA A 307 -13.36 -0.76 -8.14
C ALA A 307 -14.38 0.37 -8.19
N LEU A 308 -15.35 0.31 -9.10
CA LEU A 308 -16.45 1.30 -9.19
C LEU A 308 -17.23 1.37 -7.87
N LYS A 309 -17.60 0.22 -7.31
CA LYS A 309 -18.32 0.16 -6.03
C LYS A 309 -17.43 0.66 -4.88
N THR A 310 -16.15 0.30 -4.88
CA THR A 310 -15.19 0.77 -3.88
C THR A 310 -15.03 2.29 -3.93
N LEU A 311 -14.91 2.89 -5.11
CA LEU A 311 -14.83 4.34 -5.29
C LEU A 311 -16.13 5.03 -4.86
N GLU A 312 -17.29 4.47 -5.22
CA GLU A 312 -18.59 4.98 -4.77
C GLU A 312 -18.66 5.07 -3.25
N ILE A 313 -18.32 3.98 -2.54
CA ILE A 313 -18.34 3.95 -1.08
C ILE A 313 -17.30 4.91 -0.50
N SER A 314 -16.05 4.85 -0.99
CA SER A 314 -14.95 5.64 -0.46
C SER A 314 -15.16 7.16 -0.61
N THR A 315 -15.91 7.60 -1.62
CA THR A 315 -16.19 9.01 -1.86
C THR A 315 -17.43 9.54 -1.13
N ARG A 316 -18.13 8.71 -0.37
CA ARG A 316 -19.27 9.16 0.45
C ARG A 316 -18.79 10.14 1.53
N PRO A 317 -19.50 11.26 1.76
CA PRO A 317 -19.12 12.24 2.79
C PRO A 317 -18.95 11.65 4.20
N GLU A 318 -19.79 10.68 4.55
CA GLU A 318 -19.74 9.98 5.83
C GLU A 318 -18.46 9.16 6.01
N VAL A 319 -17.90 8.60 4.94
CA VAL A 319 -16.64 7.85 5.00
C VAL A 319 -15.47 8.80 5.28
N ARG A 320 -15.43 9.97 4.62
CA ARG A 320 -14.44 11.00 4.93
C ARG A 320 -14.51 11.43 6.39
N SER A 321 -15.72 11.72 6.88
CA SER A 321 -15.94 12.12 8.27
C SER A 321 -15.50 11.03 9.24
N MET A 322 -15.77 9.76 8.92
CA MET A 322 -15.36 8.61 9.74
C MET A 322 -13.83 8.47 9.79
N VAL A 323 -13.13 8.68 8.67
CA VAL A 323 -11.65 8.62 8.66
C VAL A 323 -11.04 9.67 9.58
N HIS A 324 -11.54 10.90 9.56
CA HIS A 324 -11.07 11.94 10.49
C HIS A 324 -11.37 11.57 11.94
N TYR A 325 -12.59 11.12 12.21
CA TYR A 325 -13.00 10.68 13.54
C TYR A 325 -12.13 9.54 14.08
N ILE A 326 -11.86 8.51 13.27
CA ILE A 326 -10.97 7.40 13.64
C ILE A 326 -9.54 7.90 13.87
N ALA A 327 -9.05 8.78 13.00
CA ALA A 327 -7.72 9.37 13.14
C ALA A 327 -7.56 10.13 14.46
N ASP A 328 -8.55 10.92 14.87
CA ASP A 328 -8.55 11.66 16.12
C ASP A 328 -8.56 10.74 17.35
N ILE A 329 -9.34 9.65 17.32
CA ILE A 329 -9.35 8.66 18.41
C ILE A 329 -7.97 8.03 18.57
N PHE A 330 -7.35 7.61 17.47
CA PHE A 330 -6.02 7.01 17.52
C PHE A 330 -4.95 8.02 17.92
N ASP A 331 -4.98 9.25 17.41
CA ASP A 331 -4.03 10.28 17.81
C ASP A 331 -4.03 10.49 19.33
N GLN A 332 -5.20 10.74 19.92
CA GLN A 332 -5.34 10.93 21.37
C GLN A 332 -4.95 9.69 22.19
N GLY A 333 -5.32 8.50 21.71
CA GLY A 333 -5.00 7.24 22.38
C GLY A 333 -3.51 6.91 22.33
N LEU A 334 -2.89 7.09 21.17
CA LEU A 334 -1.47 6.82 20.96
C LEU A 334 -0.58 7.79 21.76
N GLN A 335 -0.94 9.08 21.83
CA GLN A 335 -0.22 10.06 22.67
C GLN A 335 -0.25 9.67 24.14
N ARG A 336 -1.37 9.17 24.67
CA ARG A 336 -1.45 8.66 26.05
C ARG A 336 -0.51 7.47 26.28
N ILE A 337 -0.56 6.47 25.37
CA ILE A 337 0.32 5.29 25.47
C ILE A 337 1.79 5.72 25.38
N GLN A 338 2.13 6.65 24.51
CA GLN A 338 3.49 7.18 24.40
C GLN A 338 3.94 7.89 25.68
N ALA A 339 3.07 8.69 26.30
CA ALA A 339 3.38 9.38 27.55
C ALA A 339 3.65 8.41 28.72
N ASP A 340 3.03 7.23 28.72
CA ASP A 340 3.29 6.18 29.72
C ASP A 340 4.61 5.41 29.45
N HIS A 341 5.16 5.49 28.22
CA HIS A 341 6.34 4.76 27.77
C HIS A 341 7.34 5.62 26.97
N PRO A 342 7.74 6.81 27.47
CA PRO A 342 8.44 7.83 26.66
C PRO A 342 9.83 7.41 26.17
N ASP A 343 10.54 6.56 26.92
CA ASP A 343 11.87 6.06 26.57
C ASP A 343 11.84 4.79 25.67
N TRP A 344 10.66 4.27 25.42
CA TRP A 344 10.45 3.09 24.60
C TRP A 344 9.65 3.38 23.33
N PHE A 345 8.49 4.00 23.45
CA PHE A 345 7.64 4.44 22.35
C PHE A 345 7.96 5.89 22.00
N VAL A 346 8.95 6.09 21.11
CA VAL A 346 9.62 7.37 20.90
C VAL A 346 9.02 8.23 19.79
N GLY A 347 8.17 7.70 18.93
CA GLY A 347 7.62 8.47 17.82
C GLY A 347 6.28 7.97 17.28
N ILE A 348 5.43 8.92 16.90
CA ILE A 348 4.17 8.70 16.19
C ILE A 348 4.23 9.47 14.87
N ARG A 349 4.08 8.77 13.77
CA ARG A 349 3.99 9.33 12.41
C ARG A 349 2.58 9.09 11.92
N GLN A 350 1.76 10.12 11.81
CA GLN A 350 0.34 9.94 11.48
C GLN A 350 -0.13 10.93 10.41
N ASN A 351 -0.84 10.42 9.40
CA ASN A 351 -1.61 11.20 8.45
C ASN A 351 -2.91 10.43 8.14
N GLY A 352 -4.03 10.89 8.71
CA GLY A 352 -5.27 10.14 8.70
C GLY A 352 -5.11 8.80 9.44
N VAL A 353 -5.42 7.70 8.77
CA VAL A 353 -5.27 6.33 9.30
C VAL A 353 -4.05 5.61 8.71
N VAL A 354 -3.08 6.36 8.19
CA VAL A 354 -1.72 5.88 7.91
C VAL A 354 -0.86 6.23 9.11
N ILE A 355 -0.46 5.24 9.91
CA ILE A 355 0.19 5.46 11.19
C ILE A 355 1.44 4.58 11.32
N GLY A 356 2.57 5.19 11.69
CA GLY A 356 3.80 4.53 12.07
C GLY A 356 4.12 4.76 13.53
N LEU A 357 4.36 3.69 14.30
CA LEU A 357 4.71 3.74 15.71
C LEU A 357 6.17 3.36 15.87
N GLU A 358 7.01 4.30 16.33
CA GLU A 358 8.47 4.13 16.41
C GLU A 358 8.90 3.77 17.82
N PHE A 359 9.76 2.76 17.96
CA PHE A 359 10.28 2.23 19.22
C PHE A 359 11.81 2.35 19.28
N ASP A 360 12.37 2.62 20.48
CA ASP A 360 13.82 2.79 20.73
C ASP A 360 14.55 1.44 20.81
N HIS A 361 14.48 0.70 19.72
CA HIS A 361 15.25 -0.55 19.52
C HIS A 361 15.31 -0.88 18.03
N PRO A 362 16.44 -1.37 17.47
CA PRO A 362 16.57 -1.72 16.05
C PRO A 362 15.48 -2.66 15.51
N GLU A 363 14.90 -3.50 16.36
CA GLU A 363 13.80 -4.42 16.04
C GLU A 363 12.54 -4.15 16.90
N GLY A 364 12.37 -2.93 17.39
CA GLY A 364 11.34 -2.57 18.37
C GLY A 364 9.94 -2.97 17.93
N ALA A 365 9.60 -2.71 16.69
CA ALA A 365 8.28 -3.06 16.16
C ALA A 365 8.03 -4.58 16.09
N LYS A 366 9.06 -5.41 15.96
CA LYS A 366 8.86 -6.88 15.97
C LYS A 366 8.44 -7.39 17.34
N PHE A 367 8.98 -6.82 18.43
CA PHE A 367 8.55 -7.16 19.78
C PHE A 367 7.11 -6.75 20.03
N VAL A 368 6.74 -5.53 19.66
CA VAL A 368 5.36 -5.05 19.83
C VAL A 368 4.39 -5.83 18.94
N MET A 369 4.76 -6.14 17.69
CA MET A 369 3.97 -6.97 16.79
C MET A 369 3.65 -8.35 17.40
N ARG A 370 4.64 -9.00 18.02
CA ARG A 370 4.45 -10.29 18.67
C ARG A 370 3.47 -10.19 19.84
N GLU A 371 3.64 -9.20 20.72
CA GLU A 371 2.76 -9.00 21.86
C GLU A 371 1.33 -8.63 21.42
N LEU A 372 1.18 -7.84 20.34
CA LEU A 372 -0.12 -7.58 19.70
C LEU A 372 -0.75 -8.86 19.17
N TYR A 373 0.02 -9.67 18.44
CA TYR A 373 -0.47 -10.96 17.95
C TYR A 373 -0.97 -11.84 19.07
N GLU A 374 -0.21 -11.97 20.17
CA GLU A 374 -0.64 -12.71 21.36
C GLU A 374 -1.90 -12.11 22.02
N ASN A 375 -2.08 -10.80 21.90
CA ASN A 375 -3.24 -10.07 22.44
C ASN A 375 -4.41 -9.91 21.45
N GLY A 376 -4.39 -10.66 20.34
CA GLY A 376 -5.50 -10.74 19.40
C GLY A 376 -5.58 -9.59 18.39
N VAL A 377 -4.46 -8.93 18.08
CA VAL A 377 -4.36 -7.90 17.05
C VAL A 377 -3.26 -8.25 16.06
N TRP A 378 -3.55 -8.15 14.77
CA TRP A 378 -2.55 -8.32 13.73
C TRP A 378 -2.12 -6.96 13.16
N ALA A 379 -0.85 -6.62 13.34
CA ALA A 379 -0.15 -5.50 12.71
C ALA A 379 1.23 -5.98 12.26
N ILE A 380 1.98 -5.20 11.48
CA ILE A 380 3.28 -5.64 10.94
C ILE A 380 4.35 -4.57 11.13
N PHE A 381 5.60 -4.99 11.34
CA PHE A 381 6.75 -4.09 11.33
C PHE A 381 7.06 -3.59 9.90
N SER A 382 7.72 -2.45 9.79
CA SER A 382 8.21 -1.93 8.51
C SER A 382 9.47 -2.67 8.08
N THR A 383 9.46 -3.27 6.89
CA THR A 383 10.56 -4.14 6.42
C THR A 383 11.89 -3.40 6.28
N LEU A 384 11.86 -2.11 5.92
CA LEU A 384 13.05 -1.28 5.72
C LEU A 384 13.39 -0.36 6.92
N ASP A 385 12.52 -0.36 7.96
CA ASP A 385 12.80 0.22 9.26
C ASP A 385 12.10 -0.58 10.38
N PRO A 386 12.70 -1.69 10.86
CA PRO A 386 12.07 -2.57 11.84
C PRO A 386 11.86 -1.93 13.24
N ARG A 387 12.27 -0.68 13.44
CA ARG A 387 11.89 0.10 14.62
C ARG A 387 10.44 0.53 14.59
N VAL A 388 9.84 0.57 13.39
CA VAL A 388 8.51 1.16 13.17
C VAL A 388 7.47 0.08 12.88
N LEU A 389 6.42 0.05 13.69
CA LEU A 389 5.22 -0.73 13.45
C LEU A 389 4.31 0.00 12.48
N GLN A 390 3.90 -0.67 11.42
CA GLN A 390 2.86 -0.17 10.51
C GLN A 390 1.49 -0.45 11.13
N PHE A 391 0.78 0.61 11.47
CA PHE A 391 -0.51 0.56 12.10
C PHE A 391 -1.55 1.17 11.16
N LYS A 392 -2.48 0.37 10.66
CA LYS A 392 -3.38 0.74 9.56
C LYS A 392 -4.84 0.45 9.91
N PRO A 393 -5.48 1.29 10.71
CA PRO A 393 -6.91 1.17 10.96
C PRO A 393 -7.72 1.22 9.67
N GLY A 394 -8.82 0.47 9.60
CA GLY A 394 -9.75 0.55 8.48
C GLY A 394 -10.55 1.85 8.49
N LEU A 395 -11.17 2.19 7.35
CA LEU A 395 -11.89 3.45 7.19
C LEU A 395 -13.25 3.50 7.92
N LEU A 396 -13.78 2.33 8.31
CA LEU A 396 -15.12 2.18 8.86
C LEU A 396 -15.12 1.50 10.25
N LEU A 397 -14.00 1.60 11.00
CA LEU A 397 -13.96 1.06 12.36
C LEU A 397 -14.96 1.78 13.28
N SER A 398 -15.65 1.01 14.10
CA SER A 398 -16.47 1.61 15.16
C SER A 398 -15.59 2.19 16.27
N ARG A 399 -16.15 3.10 17.05
CA ARG A 399 -15.48 3.69 18.22
C ARG A 399 -15.02 2.60 19.21
N GLU A 400 -15.91 1.68 19.51
CA GLU A 400 -15.66 0.59 20.46
C GLU A 400 -14.49 -0.29 20.01
N LEU A 401 -14.39 -0.51 18.68
CA LEU A 401 -13.28 -1.30 18.13
C LEU A 401 -11.97 -0.51 18.16
N CYS A 402 -12.01 0.81 17.95
CA CYS A 402 -10.82 1.66 18.09
C CYS A 402 -10.31 1.66 19.55
N GLU A 403 -11.23 1.76 20.52
CA GLU A 403 -10.91 1.74 21.95
C GLU A 403 -10.35 0.35 22.36
N ASP A 404 -10.97 -0.76 21.96
CA ASP A 404 -10.44 -2.13 22.19
C ASP A 404 -9.03 -2.32 21.61
N VAL A 405 -8.79 -1.78 20.44
CA VAL A 405 -7.46 -1.81 19.82
C VAL A 405 -6.42 -1.02 20.64
N LEU A 406 -6.78 0.18 21.11
CA LEU A 406 -5.88 1.00 21.93
C LEU A 406 -5.54 0.34 23.28
N ASP A 407 -6.52 -0.27 23.92
CA ASP A 407 -6.32 -1.01 25.18
C ASP A 407 -5.37 -2.20 24.98
N ARG A 408 -5.54 -2.97 23.91
CA ARG A 408 -4.63 -4.08 23.55
C ARG A 408 -3.25 -3.60 23.19
N LEU A 409 -3.14 -2.47 22.50
CA LEU A 409 -1.86 -1.87 22.14
C LEU A 409 -1.10 -1.40 23.38
N ALA A 410 -1.77 -0.76 24.34
CA ALA A 410 -1.15 -0.34 25.60
C ALA A 410 -0.53 -1.55 26.34
N VAL A 411 -1.26 -2.65 26.44
CA VAL A 411 -0.75 -3.90 27.06
C VAL A 411 0.44 -4.44 26.26
N ALA A 412 0.36 -4.45 24.93
CA ALA A 412 1.44 -4.96 24.08
C ALA A 412 2.72 -4.13 24.18
N VAL A 413 2.59 -2.79 24.20
CA VAL A 413 3.73 -1.87 24.36
C VAL A 413 4.43 -2.08 25.69
N ALA A 414 3.67 -2.16 26.81
CA ALA A 414 4.23 -2.38 28.15
C ALA A 414 4.96 -3.73 28.27
N ARG A 415 4.38 -4.79 27.71
CA ARG A 415 5.01 -6.13 27.71
C ARG A 415 6.27 -6.15 26.86
N ALA A 416 6.23 -5.59 25.65
CA ALA A 416 7.39 -5.52 24.77
C ALA A 416 8.55 -4.73 25.43
N GLU A 417 8.27 -3.62 26.08
CA GLU A 417 9.26 -2.85 26.85
C GLU A 417 9.90 -3.70 27.93
N THR A 418 9.11 -4.43 28.72
CA THR A 418 9.61 -5.32 29.79
C THR A 418 10.54 -6.41 29.22
N VAL A 419 10.17 -7.02 28.11
CA VAL A 419 11.00 -8.05 27.42
C VAL A 419 12.33 -7.47 26.98
N VAL A 420 12.34 -6.29 26.36
CA VAL A 420 13.56 -5.64 25.86
C VAL A 420 14.46 -5.18 26.98
N ARG A 421 13.91 -4.56 28.04
CA ARG A 421 14.68 -4.14 29.22
C ARG A 421 15.25 -5.32 30.00
N GLY A 422 14.50 -6.41 30.16
CA GLY A 422 14.98 -7.63 30.80
C GLY A 422 16.16 -8.28 30.06
N ARG A 423 16.21 -8.20 28.72
CA ARG A 423 17.33 -8.69 27.90
C ARG A 423 18.58 -7.79 27.99
N LYS A 424 18.42 -6.49 28.24
CA LYS A 424 19.57 -5.57 28.45
C LYS A 424 20.25 -5.77 29.83
N ALA A 425 19.55 -6.39 30.78
CA ALA A 425 20.05 -6.62 32.15
C ALA A 425 20.66 -8.00 32.36
N SER A 426 20.54 -8.91 31.44
CA SER A 426 21.14 -10.26 31.39
C SER A 426 22.35 -10.31 30.43
#